data_4792e9acb746896ca51bd12890926647
#
_entry.id   4792e9acb746896ca51bd12890926647
#
_cell.length_a   1.000
_cell.length_b   1.000
_cell.length_c   1.000
_cell.angle_alpha   90.00
_cell.angle_beta   90.00
_cell.angle_gamma   90.00
#
_symmetry.space_group_name_H-M   'P 1'
#
loop_
_entity.id
_entity.type
_entity.pdbx_description
1 polymer ?
#
loop_
_entity_poly.entity_id
_entity_poly.type
_entity_poly.pdbx_seq_one_letter_code
_entity_poly.pdbx_strand_id
1 'polypeptide(L)'
;MFVSAALLAAAQILPITIATNRPRRIERPRAPIATAGPRWAAACKDNDKWDAPAPPVRIHGNSYYVGTCGIAAILITGNAGHVLIDGGTEQGADAIAENIRRLGFNLRDVKFLLHSHEHFDHVGGTSKLQRLSEATLIASAPAARVFETGAAGAGDPQAGMHQPFAAANVGRIVADGEEVRISDLMLKALATPGHTPGALSWRWVSCE
;
A
#
# COMPACT_ATOMS: atom_id res chain seq x y z
N MET A 1 51.48 53.30 33.65
CA MET A 1 50.54 53.44 32.51
C MET A 1 50.45 52.07 31.81
N PHE A 2 49.42 51.32 32.08
CA PHE A 2 49.17 50.04 31.40
C PHE A 2 47.96 50.23 30.46
N VAL A 3 48.19 50.04 29.15
CA VAL A 3 47.14 50.08 28.14
C VAL A 3 46.67 48.64 27.87
N SER A 4 45.47 48.33 28.30
CA SER A 4 44.81 47.01 27.95
C SER A 4 44.19 47.12 26.58
N ALA A 5 44.65 46.29 25.66
CA ALA A 5 44.00 46.08 24.35
C ALA A 5 42.91 45.01 24.48
N ALA A 6 41.65 45.37 24.27
CA ALA A 6 40.54 44.45 24.17
C ALA A 6 40.46 43.91 22.74
N LEU A 7 40.63 42.58 22.59
CA LEU A 7 40.33 41.88 21.32
C LEU A 7 38.80 41.69 21.17
N LEU A 8 38.21 42.35 20.18
CA LEU A 8 36.87 42.02 19.72
C LEU A 8 36.92 40.78 18.80
N ALA A 9 36.37 39.67 19.27
CA ALA A 9 36.14 38.49 18.44
C ALA A 9 34.86 38.71 17.60
N ALA A 10 35.02 38.84 16.30
CA ALA A 10 33.91 38.89 15.36
C ALA A 10 33.35 37.46 15.17
N ALA A 11 32.13 37.21 15.66
CA ALA A 11 31.40 35.96 15.38
C ALA A 11 30.98 35.92 13.91
N GLN A 12 31.55 35.02 13.15
CA GLN A 12 31.13 34.76 11.78
C GLN A 12 29.82 33.93 11.81
N ILE A 13 28.73 34.58 11.41
CA ILE A 13 27.43 33.89 11.20
C ILE A 13 27.52 33.13 9.87
N LEU A 14 27.68 31.81 9.94
CA LEU A 14 27.60 30.96 8.78
C LEU A 14 26.15 30.95 8.27
N PRO A 15 25.91 31.05 6.96
CA PRO A 15 24.57 30.99 6.42
C PRO A 15 23.98 29.59 6.65
N ILE A 16 22.82 29.52 7.32
CA ILE A 16 22.04 28.28 7.45
C ILE A 16 21.49 27.95 6.08
N THR A 17 22.08 26.99 5.42
CA THR A 17 21.52 26.43 4.17
C THR A 17 20.29 25.59 4.53
N ILE A 18 19.10 26.17 4.37
CA ILE A 18 17.85 25.42 4.47
C ILE A 18 17.83 24.48 3.27
N ALA A 19 18.10 23.21 3.51
CA ALA A 19 17.90 22.16 2.51
C ALA A 19 16.42 22.16 2.14
N THR A 20 16.08 22.67 0.96
CA THR A 20 14.73 22.55 0.41
C THR A 20 14.48 21.09 0.13
N ASN A 21 13.74 20.42 1.00
CA ASN A 21 13.32 19.04 0.84
C ASN A 21 12.28 18.99 -0.30
N ARG A 22 12.77 19.07 -1.55
CA ARG A 22 11.90 18.81 -2.70
C ARG A 22 11.47 17.36 -2.63
N PRO A 23 10.17 17.04 -2.70
CA PRO A 23 9.71 15.66 -2.73
C PRO A 23 10.44 14.94 -3.87
N ARG A 24 11.10 13.83 -3.54
CA ARG A 24 11.81 13.01 -4.51
C ARG A 24 10.79 12.50 -5.52
N ARG A 25 10.93 12.90 -6.78
CA ARG A 25 10.08 12.38 -7.86
C ARG A 25 10.37 10.88 -7.99
N ILE A 26 9.36 10.05 -7.82
CA ILE A 26 9.48 8.60 -7.98
C ILE A 26 9.64 8.33 -9.48
N GLU A 27 10.80 7.82 -9.89
CA GLU A 27 11.03 7.45 -11.27
C GLU A 27 10.20 6.20 -11.62
N ARG A 28 9.44 6.27 -12.71
CA ARG A 28 8.74 5.10 -13.25
C ARG A 28 9.77 4.12 -13.81
N PRO A 29 9.61 2.82 -13.58
CA PRO A 29 10.49 1.82 -14.19
C PRO A 29 10.51 1.96 -15.71
N ARG A 30 11.69 1.98 -16.30
CA ARG A 30 11.87 2.16 -17.75
C ARG A 30 11.54 0.91 -18.59
N ALA A 31 11.43 -0.25 -17.97
CA ALA A 31 11.16 -1.49 -18.69
C ALA A 31 9.65 -1.65 -18.92
N PRO A 32 9.19 -1.87 -20.16
CA PRO A 32 7.84 -2.32 -20.38
C PRO A 32 7.72 -3.73 -19.82
N ILE A 33 6.94 -3.89 -18.74
CA ILE A 33 6.51 -5.21 -18.31
C ILE A 33 5.36 -5.60 -19.24
N ALA A 34 5.73 -5.66 -20.51
CA ALA A 34 4.87 -6.19 -21.53
C ALA A 34 4.85 -7.71 -21.40
N THR A 35 3.71 -8.30 -21.61
CA THR A 35 3.46 -9.74 -21.73
C THR A 35 3.19 -10.47 -20.44
N ALA A 36 2.51 -9.86 -19.56
CA ALA A 36 2.28 -10.51 -18.31
C ALA A 36 1.11 -11.49 -18.35
N GLY A 37 0.06 -11.25 -19.12
CA GLY A 37 -1.10 -12.14 -19.16
C GLY A 37 -0.76 -13.60 -19.50
N PRO A 38 -0.09 -13.90 -20.62
CA PRO A 38 0.28 -15.28 -20.95
C PRO A 38 1.26 -15.91 -19.96
N ARG A 39 2.21 -15.15 -19.41
CA ARG A 39 3.16 -15.64 -18.39
C ARG A 39 2.47 -15.89 -17.05
N TRP A 40 1.55 -15.03 -16.67
CA TRP A 40 0.75 -15.19 -15.49
C TRP A 40 -0.12 -16.45 -15.60
N ALA A 41 -0.86 -16.60 -16.69
CA ALA A 41 -1.69 -17.79 -16.95
C ALA A 41 -0.87 -19.09 -17.01
N ALA A 42 0.37 -19.03 -17.51
CA ALA A 42 1.26 -20.20 -17.53
C ALA A 42 1.77 -20.56 -16.13
N ALA A 43 2.01 -19.57 -15.26
CA ALA A 43 2.50 -19.75 -13.89
C ALA A 43 1.37 -20.16 -12.93
N CYS A 44 0.15 -19.69 -13.17
CA CYS A 44 -1.00 -19.82 -12.28
C CYS A 44 -2.06 -20.77 -12.87
N LYS A 45 -1.65 -21.96 -13.30
CA LYS A 45 -2.54 -23.01 -13.78
C LYS A 45 -3.16 -23.75 -12.61
N ASP A 46 -4.49 -23.97 -12.68
CA ASP A 46 -5.25 -24.83 -11.76
C ASP A 46 -4.87 -24.59 -10.29
N ASN A 47 -4.87 -23.32 -9.89
CA ASN A 47 -4.19 -22.96 -8.68
C ASN A 47 -5.14 -22.57 -7.57
N ASP A 48 -5.52 -23.53 -6.76
CA ASP A 48 -6.27 -23.34 -5.51
C ASP A 48 -5.37 -22.87 -4.35
N LYS A 49 -4.06 -22.69 -4.58
CA LYS A 49 -3.13 -22.25 -3.56
C LYS A 49 -3.09 -20.73 -3.53
N TRP A 50 -3.76 -20.17 -2.55
CA TRP A 50 -3.87 -18.73 -2.38
C TRP A 50 -2.54 -18.00 -2.29
N ASP A 51 -1.50 -18.65 -1.77
CA ASP A 51 -0.16 -18.07 -1.56
C ASP A 51 0.84 -18.39 -2.67
N ALA A 52 0.43 -19.13 -3.72
CA ALA A 52 1.36 -19.48 -4.79
C ALA A 52 1.87 -18.22 -5.50
N PRO A 53 3.20 -18.05 -5.61
CA PRO A 53 3.77 -16.86 -6.23
C PRO A 53 3.33 -16.68 -7.68
N ALA A 54 2.84 -15.49 -8.01
CA ALA A 54 2.51 -15.09 -9.37
C ALA A 54 3.52 -14.06 -9.88
N PRO A 55 3.78 -14.00 -11.19
CA PRO A 55 4.54 -12.88 -11.75
C PRO A 55 3.70 -11.59 -11.68
N PRO A 56 4.30 -10.42 -11.38
CA PRO A 56 3.58 -9.16 -11.42
C PRO A 56 3.21 -8.79 -12.86
N VAL A 57 2.04 -8.14 -13.00
CA VAL A 57 1.47 -7.80 -14.31
C VAL A 57 1.08 -6.33 -14.34
N ARG A 58 1.51 -5.58 -15.36
CA ARG A 58 0.90 -4.28 -15.66
C ARG A 58 -0.50 -4.53 -16.23
N ILE A 59 -1.52 -4.04 -15.54
CA ILE A 59 -2.92 -4.16 -15.98
C ILE A 59 -3.22 -3.10 -17.03
N HIS A 60 -3.05 -1.84 -16.65
CA HIS A 60 -3.28 -0.67 -17.52
C HIS A 60 -2.64 0.56 -16.89
N GLY A 61 -2.07 1.46 -17.72
CA GLY A 61 -1.50 2.72 -17.26
C GLY A 61 -0.54 2.56 -16.08
N ASN A 62 -0.91 3.09 -14.94
CA ASN A 62 -0.15 3.03 -13.69
C ASN A 62 -0.64 1.96 -12.69
N SER A 63 -1.44 0.99 -13.14
CA SER A 63 -2.06 -0.04 -12.31
C SER A 63 -1.43 -1.40 -12.58
N TYR A 64 -1.02 -2.11 -11.53
CA TYR A 64 -0.29 -3.37 -11.59
C TYR A 64 -0.93 -4.42 -10.68
N TYR A 65 -1.06 -5.64 -11.19
CA TYR A 65 -1.30 -6.81 -10.35
C TYR A 65 0.00 -7.19 -9.66
N VAL A 66 -0.01 -7.29 -8.35
CA VAL A 66 1.16 -7.66 -7.54
C VAL A 66 0.86 -8.83 -6.58
N GLY A 67 -0.35 -9.39 -6.65
CA GLY A 67 -0.81 -10.47 -5.80
C GLY A 67 -0.14 -11.82 -6.06
N THR A 68 -0.76 -12.84 -5.55
CA THR A 68 -0.42 -14.26 -5.74
C THR A 68 -1.27 -14.88 -6.86
N CYS A 69 -1.12 -16.17 -7.15
CA CYS A 69 -1.97 -16.83 -8.15
C CYS A 69 -3.44 -16.89 -7.73
N GLY A 70 -3.71 -17.03 -6.42
CA GLY A 70 -5.08 -17.20 -5.91
C GLY A 70 -5.72 -15.90 -5.43
N ILE A 71 -4.93 -14.94 -4.94
CA ILE A 71 -5.43 -13.71 -4.30
C ILE A 71 -4.87 -12.46 -4.97
N ALA A 72 -5.77 -11.55 -5.34
CA ALA A 72 -5.41 -10.29 -5.96
C ALA A 72 -4.84 -9.28 -4.94
N ALA A 73 -3.82 -8.55 -5.38
CA ALA A 73 -3.41 -7.28 -4.77
C ALA A 73 -3.03 -6.32 -5.89
N ILE A 74 -3.46 -5.06 -5.79
CA ILE A 74 -3.30 -4.07 -6.85
C ILE A 74 -2.43 -2.91 -6.37
N LEU A 75 -1.31 -2.68 -7.06
CA LEU A 75 -0.48 -1.51 -6.86
C LEU A 75 -0.86 -0.43 -7.87
N ILE A 76 -1.16 0.77 -7.39
CA ILE A 76 -1.44 1.96 -8.21
C ILE A 76 -0.33 2.96 -7.95
N THR A 77 0.42 3.32 -8.99
CA THR A 77 1.63 4.13 -8.85
C THR A 77 1.37 5.59 -9.18
N GLY A 78 1.88 6.49 -8.33
CA GLY A 78 1.85 7.94 -8.54
C GLY A 78 3.24 8.55 -8.43
N ASN A 79 3.39 9.82 -8.82
CA ASN A 79 4.68 10.51 -8.83
C ASN A 79 5.20 10.87 -7.42
N ALA A 80 4.30 10.98 -6.45
CA ALA A 80 4.63 11.33 -5.05
C ALA A 80 4.43 10.17 -4.07
N GLY A 81 3.99 9.02 -4.56
CA GLY A 81 3.74 7.82 -3.75
C GLY A 81 2.79 6.87 -4.44
N HIS A 82 2.67 5.68 -3.88
CA HIS A 82 1.87 4.58 -4.39
C HIS A 82 0.76 4.22 -3.41
N VAL A 83 -0.27 3.55 -3.93
CA VAL A 83 -1.35 2.94 -3.17
C VAL A 83 -1.35 1.45 -3.44
N LEU A 84 -1.47 0.64 -2.40
CA LEU A 84 -1.65 -0.80 -2.51
C LEU A 84 -3.04 -1.18 -1.99
N ILE A 85 -3.84 -1.82 -2.82
CA ILE A 85 -5.14 -2.39 -2.46
C ILE A 85 -4.95 -3.87 -2.21
N ASP A 86 -5.34 -4.33 -1.04
CA ASP A 86 -5.19 -5.67 -0.47
C ASP A 86 -3.74 -6.08 -0.18
N GLY A 87 -3.61 -6.93 0.82
CA GLY A 87 -2.33 -7.42 1.33
C GLY A 87 -2.17 -8.94 1.20
N GLY A 88 -3.18 -9.62 0.66
CA GLY A 88 -3.18 -11.08 0.59
C GLY A 88 -3.28 -11.74 1.97
N THR A 89 -3.00 -13.04 2.01
CA THR A 89 -2.79 -13.76 3.27
C THR A 89 -1.49 -13.28 3.95
N GLU A 90 -1.27 -13.68 5.19
CA GLU A 90 -0.01 -13.37 5.89
C GLU A 90 1.22 -13.94 5.15
N GLN A 91 1.11 -15.13 4.61
CA GLN A 91 2.15 -15.79 3.81
C GLN A 91 2.33 -15.13 2.45
N GLY A 92 1.22 -14.74 1.81
CA GLY A 92 1.22 -14.05 0.51
C GLY A 92 1.89 -12.67 0.51
N ALA A 93 1.98 -12.02 1.67
CA ALA A 93 2.59 -10.69 1.80
C ALA A 93 4.04 -10.61 1.29
N ASP A 94 4.83 -11.68 1.42
CA ASP A 94 6.21 -11.71 0.92
C ASP A 94 6.24 -11.69 -0.61
N ALA A 95 5.36 -12.44 -1.25
CA ALA A 95 5.23 -12.47 -2.70
C ALA A 95 4.79 -11.11 -3.24
N ILE A 96 3.84 -10.44 -2.58
CA ILE A 96 3.40 -9.08 -2.92
C ILE A 96 4.57 -8.09 -2.81
N ALA A 97 5.29 -8.11 -1.70
CA ALA A 97 6.45 -7.24 -1.49
C ALA A 97 7.53 -7.47 -2.55
N GLU A 98 7.80 -8.72 -2.89
CA GLU A 98 8.77 -9.08 -3.92
C GLU A 98 8.31 -8.66 -5.32
N ASN A 99 7.02 -8.81 -5.64
CA ASN A 99 6.45 -8.37 -6.91
C ASN A 99 6.56 -6.85 -7.09
N ILE A 100 6.34 -6.07 -6.04
CA ILE A 100 6.55 -4.61 -6.06
C ILE A 100 8.01 -4.28 -6.39
N ARG A 101 8.98 -4.98 -5.77
CA ARG A 101 10.42 -4.79 -6.06
C ARG A 101 10.80 -5.21 -7.48
N ARG A 102 10.26 -6.34 -7.97
CA ARG A 102 10.49 -6.83 -9.35
C ARG A 102 9.99 -5.86 -10.41
N LEU A 103 8.97 -5.07 -10.10
CA LEU A 103 8.49 -3.97 -10.92
C LEU A 103 9.41 -2.74 -10.87
N GLY A 104 10.42 -2.74 -10.00
CA GLY A 104 11.35 -1.63 -9.79
C GLY A 104 10.84 -0.56 -8.84
N PHE A 105 9.75 -0.83 -8.10
CA PHE A 105 9.22 0.09 -7.09
C PHE A 105 9.77 -0.23 -5.70
N ASN A 106 9.86 0.79 -4.86
CA ASN A 106 10.24 0.64 -3.46
C ASN A 106 8.98 0.57 -2.58
N LEU A 107 8.92 -0.40 -1.67
CA LEU A 107 7.82 -0.49 -0.71
C LEU A 107 7.66 0.79 0.13
N ARG A 108 8.74 1.49 0.45
CA ARG A 108 8.69 2.76 1.19
C ARG A 108 7.98 3.88 0.41
N ASP A 109 7.78 3.72 -0.87
CA ASP A 109 7.02 4.64 -1.70
C ASP A 109 5.51 4.32 -1.71
N VAL A 110 5.09 3.18 -1.18
CA VAL A 110 3.68 2.90 -0.84
C VAL A 110 3.31 3.75 0.35
N LYS A 111 2.38 4.69 0.17
CA LYS A 111 1.95 5.64 1.21
C LYS A 111 0.63 5.24 1.85
N PHE A 112 -0.22 4.55 1.09
CA PHE A 112 -1.48 4.05 1.60
C PHE A 112 -1.65 2.57 1.31
N LEU A 113 -2.13 1.85 2.33
CA LEU A 113 -2.70 0.52 2.22
C LEU A 113 -4.22 0.66 2.30
N LEU A 114 -4.91 0.07 1.34
CA LEU A 114 -6.37 0.02 1.25
C LEU A 114 -6.80 -1.44 1.25
N HIS A 115 -8.10 -1.68 1.42
CA HIS A 115 -8.67 -3.02 1.33
C HIS A 115 -9.88 -3.03 0.39
N SER A 116 -10.14 -4.19 -0.22
CA SER A 116 -11.40 -4.47 -0.91
C SER A 116 -12.46 -4.94 0.10
N HIS A 117 -12.11 -5.89 0.95
CA HIS A 117 -12.91 -6.37 2.06
C HIS A 117 -11.99 -6.96 3.15
N GLU A 118 -12.55 -7.25 4.31
CA GLU A 118 -11.77 -7.54 5.51
C GLU A 118 -11.57 -9.03 5.83
N HIS A 119 -11.70 -9.94 4.84
CA HIS A 119 -11.37 -11.36 5.05
C HIS A 119 -9.85 -11.59 5.06
N PHE A 120 -9.41 -12.61 5.81
CA PHE A 120 -8.00 -12.88 6.11
C PHE A 120 -7.13 -13.09 4.86
N ASP A 121 -7.69 -13.65 3.81
CA ASP A 121 -7.01 -13.90 2.54
C ASP A 121 -6.72 -12.61 1.74
N HIS A 122 -7.44 -11.52 2.04
CA HIS A 122 -7.20 -10.19 1.46
C HIS A 122 -6.43 -9.25 2.38
N VAL A 123 -6.57 -9.40 3.69
CA VAL A 123 -6.00 -8.45 4.64
C VAL A 123 -5.01 -9.05 5.64
N GLY A 124 -4.86 -10.36 5.69
CA GLY A 124 -3.97 -11.04 6.64
C GLY A 124 -2.50 -10.57 6.54
N GLY A 125 -2.04 -10.24 5.33
CA GLY A 125 -0.69 -9.73 5.09
C GLY A 125 -0.49 -8.24 5.37
N THR A 126 -1.58 -7.49 5.64
CA THR A 126 -1.54 -6.02 5.77
C THR A 126 -0.59 -5.56 6.88
N SER A 127 -0.62 -6.20 8.04
CA SER A 127 0.28 -5.86 9.17
C SER A 127 1.75 -5.93 8.76
N LYS A 128 2.15 -6.97 8.03
CA LYS A 128 3.52 -7.13 7.53
C LYS A 128 3.89 -6.07 6.50
N LEU A 129 3.00 -5.84 5.52
CA LEU A 129 3.20 -4.82 4.49
C LEU A 129 3.25 -3.43 5.08
N GLN A 130 2.44 -3.13 6.11
CA GLN A 130 2.46 -1.87 6.84
C GLN A 130 3.83 -1.62 7.50
N ARG A 131 4.39 -2.62 8.19
CA ARG A 131 5.73 -2.50 8.77
C ARG A 131 6.83 -2.30 7.74
N LEU A 132 6.73 -2.94 6.58
CA LEU A 132 7.73 -2.84 5.51
C LEU A 132 7.68 -1.49 4.77
N SER A 133 6.50 -0.94 4.58
CA SER A 133 6.27 0.30 3.83
C SER A 133 6.23 1.55 4.70
N GLU A 134 5.83 1.42 5.97
CA GLU A 134 5.43 2.52 6.87
C GLU A 134 4.20 3.28 6.35
N ALA A 135 3.38 2.61 5.54
CA ALA A 135 2.19 3.21 4.94
C ALA A 135 1.06 3.40 5.96
N THR A 136 0.24 4.40 5.73
CA THR A 136 -1.02 4.58 6.46
C THR A 136 -2.06 3.58 5.94
N LEU A 137 -2.58 2.74 6.82
CA LEU A 137 -3.74 1.90 6.52
C LEU A 137 -5.01 2.75 6.58
N ILE A 138 -5.80 2.71 5.51
CA ILE A 138 -7.08 3.39 5.39
C ILE A 138 -8.16 2.32 5.24
N ALA A 139 -9.15 2.33 6.13
CA ALA A 139 -10.19 1.32 6.18
C ALA A 139 -11.59 1.94 6.34
N SER A 140 -12.63 1.19 5.97
CA SER A 140 -13.99 1.51 6.38
C SER A 140 -14.17 1.31 7.89
N ALA A 141 -15.17 1.96 8.51
CA ALA A 141 -15.39 1.84 9.93
C ALA A 141 -15.68 0.40 10.40
N PRO A 142 -16.45 -0.43 9.68
CA PRO A 142 -16.61 -1.85 10.05
C PRO A 142 -15.30 -2.64 9.93
N ALA A 143 -14.54 -2.47 8.84
CA ALA A 143 -13.28 -3.17 8.61
C ALA A 143 -12.19 -2.79 9.62
N ALA A 144 -12.19 -1.56 10.13
CA ALA A 144 -11.20 -1.10 11.10
C ALA A 144 -11.14 -2.00 12.34
N ARG A 145 -12.30 -2.47 12.84
CA ARG A 145 -12.34 -3.38 13.99
C ARG A 145 -11.71 -4.73 13.68
N VAL A 146 -11.87 -5.21 12.45
CA VAL A 146 -11.26 -6.48 12.01
C VAL A 146 -9.74 -6.33 11.93
N PHE A 147 -9.23 -5.22 11.41
CA PHE A 147 -7.80 -4.93 11.42
C PHE A 147 -7.21 -4.83 12.82
N GLU A 148 -7.93 -4.22 13.76
CA GLU A 148 -7.48 -4.06 15.15
C GLU A 148 -7.44 -5.37 15.93
N THR A 149 -8.36 -6.30 15.65
CA THR A 149 -8.48 -7.58 16.35
C THR A 149 -7.83 -8.75 15.61
N GLY A 150 -7.65 -8.63 14.30
CA GLY A 150 -7.21 -9.71 13.42
C GLY A 150 -8.28 -10.78 13.19
N ALA A 151 -9.54 -10.51 13.50
CA ALA A 151 -10.62 -11.50 13.42
C ALA A 151 -11.91 -10.88 12.86
N ALA A 152 -12.63 -11.66 12.05
CA ALA A 152 -13.93 -11.28 11.53
C ALA A 152 -14.93 -10.99 12.67
N GLY A 153 -15.71 -9.92 12.54
CA GLY A 153 -16.70 -9.52 13.52
C GLY A 153 -17.95 -10.41 13.49
N ALA A 154 -18.76 -10.35 14.57
CA ALA A 154 -19.97 -11.19 14.70
C ALA A 154 -21.02 -10.98 13.58
N GLY A 155 -20.98 -9.86 12.85
CA GLY A 155 -21.85 -9.60 11.69
C GLY A 155 -21.34 -10.14 10.37
N ASP A 156 -20.18 -10.78 10.36
CA ASP A 156 -19.58 -11.38 9.16
C ASP A 156 -20.07 -12.83 9.01
N PRO A 157 -20.49 -13.25 7.81
CA PRO A 157 -20.90 -14.65 7.56
C PRO A 157 -19.80 -15.68 7.87
N GLN A 158 -18.52 -15.29 7.83
CA GLN A 158 -17.37 -16.15 8.12
C GLN A 158 -16.83 -15.97 9.56
N ALA A 159 -17.58 -15.32 10.45
CA ALA A 159 -17.15 -15.13 11.84
C ALA A 159 -16.80 -16.48 12.50
N GLY A 160 -15.59 -16.57 13.06
CA GLY A 160 -15.09 -17.78 13.72
C GLY A 160 -14.67 -18.93 12.80
N MET A 161 -14.73 -18.79 11.48
CA MET A 161 -14.32 -19.84 10.53
C MET A 161 -12.79 -19.92 10.35
N HIS A 162 -12.08 -18.83 10.62
CA HIS A 162 -10.64 -18.73 10.40
C HIS A 162 -9.91 -18.32 11.68
N GLN A 163 -8.65 -18.70 11.79
CA GLN A 163 -7.78 -18.23 12.86
C GLN A 163 -7.53 -16.72 12.72
N PRO A 164 -7.38 -16.00 13.83
CA PRO A 164 -6.99 -14.59 13.80
C PRO A 164 -5.66 -14.39 13.06
N PHE A 165 -5.56 -13.31 12.30
CA PHE A 165 -4.33 -12.84 11.65
C PHE A 165 -3.68 -11.69 12.42
N ALA A 166 -2.46 -11.30 12.05
CA ALA A 166 -1.74 -10.24 12.73
C ALA A 166 -2.46 -8.89 12.60
N ALA A 167 -2.79 -8.27 13.74
CA ALA A 167 -3.45 -6.97 13.79
C ALA A 167 -2.63 -5.88 13.08
N ALA A 168 -3.32 -4.95 12.45
CA ALA A 168 -2.72 -3.80 11.76
C ALA A 168 -3.31 -2.49 12.32
N ASN A 169 -2.50 -1.41 12.28
CA ASN A 169 -2.89 -0.12 12.82
C ASN A 169 -3.63 0.70 11.75
N VAL A 170 -4.92 0.94 11.96
CA VAL A 170 -5.73 1.80 11.08
C VAL A 170 -5.42 3.26 11.37
N GLY A 171 -4.78 3.93 10.42
CA GLY A 171 -4.41 5.34 10.54
C GLY A 171 -5.49 6.32 10.09
N ARG A 172 -6.47 5.87 9.28
CA ARG A 172 -7.59 6.68 8.81
C ARG A 172 -8.81 5.83 8.52
N ILE A 173 -9.98 6.32 8.93
CA ILE A 173 -11.28 5.81 8.48
C ILE A 173 -11.72 6.58 7.24
N VAL A 174 -12.30 5.87 6.27
CA VAL A 174 -12.88 6.44 5.05
C VAL A 174 -14.36 6.12 4.96
N ALA A 175 -15.15 7.12 4.55
CA ALA A 175 -16.59 6.99 4.33
C ALA A 175 -16.91 6.73 2.85
N ASP A 176 -18.17 6.34 2.57
CA ASP A 176 -18.68 6.23 1.20
C ASP A 176 -18.55 7.55 0.44
N GLY A 177 -18.07 7.47 -0.79
CA GLY A 177 -17.85 8.62 -1.67
C GLY A 177 -16.62 9.47 -1.34
N GLU A 178 -15.91 9.19 -0.24
CA GLU A 178 -14.73 9.95 0.17
C GLU A 178 -13.53 9.66 -0.74
N GLU A 179 -12.65 10.66 -0.87
CA GLU A 179 -11.47 10.58 -1.72
C GLU A 179 -10.18 10.44 -0.90
N VAL A 180 -9.32 9.54 -1.36
CA VAL A 180 -7.95 9.36 -0.90
C VAL A 180 -7.01 9.92 -1.95
N ARG A 181 -6.13 10.86 -1.56
CA ARG A 181 -5.26 11.58 -2.49
C ARG A 181 -3.80 11.52 -2.11
N ILE A 182 -2.95 11.33 -3.11
CA ILE A 182 -1.50 11.53 -3.04
C ILE A 182 -1.12 12.35 -4.27
N SER A 183 -0.94 13.66 -4.14
CA SER A 183 -0.62 14.55 -5.26
C SER A 183 -1.59 14.37 -6.44
N ASP A 184 -1.10 13.82 -7.55
CA ASP A 184 -1.84 13.56 -8.80
C ASP A 184 -2.69 12.28 -8.77
N LEU A 185 -2.47 11.42 -7.79
CA LEU A 185 -3.22 10.17 -7.63
C LEU A 185 -4.42 10.38 -6.71
N MET A 186 -5.62 10.08 -7.21
CA MET A 186 -6.86 10.17 -6.46
C MET A 186 -7.68 8.90 -6.63
N LEU A 187 -8.09 8.31 -5.51
CA LEU A 187 -8.99 7.17 -5.47
C LEU A 187 -10.25 7.54 -4.70
N LYS A 188 -11.40 7.17 -5.21
CA LYS A 188 -12.69 7.34 -4.54
C LYS A 188 -13.14 6.02 -3.92
N ALA A 189 -13.44 6.04 -2.62
CA ALA A 189 -14.05 4.93 -1.91
C ALA A 189 -15.54 4.83 -2.23
N LEU A 190 -16.03 3.64 -2.45
CA LEU A 190 -17.44 3.32 -2.65
C LEU A 190 -17.78 2.19 -1.69
N ALA A 191 -18.67 2.41 -0.75
CA ALA A 191 -19.13 1.35 0.16
C ALA A 191 -19.94 0.32 -0.63
N THR A 192 -19.48 -0.93 -0.58
CA THR A 192 -20.14 -2.07 -1.26
C THR A 192 -20.31 -3.24 -0.29
N PRO A 193 -21.02 -3.02 0.85
CA PRO A 193 -21.23 -4.08 1.82
C PRO A 193 -22.04 -5.22 1.21
N GLY A 194 -21.78 -6.44 1.67
CA GLY A 194 -22.46 -7.66 1.19
C GLY A 194 -21.66 -8.89 1.54
N HIS A 195 -20.54 -9.09 0.89
CA HIS A 195 -19.62 -10.18 1.20
C HIS A 195 -19.05 -10.04 2.62
N THR A 196 -18.66 -8.83 2.99
CA THR A 196 -18.37 -8.40 4.36
C THR A 196 -19.05 -7.08 4.67
N PRO A 197 -19.25 -6.74 5.96
CA PRO A 197 -19.84 -5.46 6.35
C PRO A 197 -19.04 -4.23 5.95
N GLY A 198 -17.71 -4.35 5.88
CA GLY A 198 -16.79 -3.25 5.60
C GLY A 198 -16.28 -3.17 4.17
N ALA A 199 -16.80 -3.98 3.26
CA ALA A 199 -16.32 -4.05 1.89
C ALA A 199 -16.38 -2.69 1.16
N LEU A 200 -15.29 -2.39 0.42
CA LEU A 200 -15.10 -1.19 -0.38
C LEU A 200 -14.75 -1.54 -1.82
N SER A 201 -15.35 -0.83 -2.75
CA SER A 201 -14.86 -0.73 -4.13
C SER A 201 -14.09 0.57 -4.30
N TRP A 202 -13.04 0.56 -5.13
CA TRP A 202 -12.21 1.73 -5.37
C TRP A 202 -12.27 2.15 -6.83
N ARG A 203 -12.44 3.44 -7.06
CA ARG A 203 -12.43 4.02 -8.40
C ARG A 203 -11.31 5.04 -8.54
N TRP A 204 -10.49 4.91 -9.58
CA TRP A 204 -9.46 5.87 -9.95
C TRP A 204 -9.37 6.03 -11.46
N VAL A 205 -8.62 7.04 -11.89
CA VAL A 205 -8.29 7.25 -13.31
C VAL A 205 -6.88 6.71 -13.54
N SER A 206 -6.76 5.82 -14.50
CA SER A 206 -5.47 5.27 -14.97
C SER A 206 -5.32 5.60 -16.44
N CYS A 207 -4.30 6.38 -16.78
CA CYS A 207 -4.01 6.80 -18.16
C CYS A 207 -2.71 6.16 -18.65
N GLU A 208 -2.63 5.89 -19.96
CA GLU A 208 -1.39 5.46 -20.63
C GLU A 208 -0.44 6.64 -20.91
#